data_0bf70fc06a62fec18a7146b35b3e85df
#
_entry.id   0bf70fc06a62fec18a7146b35b3e85df
#
_cell.length_a   1.000
_cell.length_b   1.000
_cell.length_c   1.000
_cell.angle_alpha   90.00
_cell.angle_beta   90.00
_cell.angle_gamma   90.00
#
_symmetry.space_group_name_H-M   'P 1'
#
loop_
_entity.id
_entity.type
_entity.pdbx_description
1 polymer ?
#
loop_
_entity_poly.entity_id
_entity_poly.type
_entity_poly.pdbx_seq_one_letter_code
_entity_poly.pdbx_strand_id
1 'polypeptide(L)'
;MEIIEIKENKKQFLPLLLLADEQESMIDRYIDRGTMYVLVDNGVKCECVVTDEGKGILEIKNIATAPEYQGKGYGKTLIDFVATKYKGKYSILQVGTGDSPLTVPFYEKSGFARSHSIENFFIDNYDHP
;
A
#
# COMPACT_ATOMS: atom_id res chain seq x y z
N MET A 1 2.84 -6.77 16.72
CA MET A 1 2.49 -6.24 15.39
C MET A 1 2.80 -7.29 14.33
N GLU A 2 1.89 -7.49 13.42
CA GLU A 2 2.04 -8.51 12.41
C GLU A 2 1.40 -8.06 11.10
N ILE A 3 1.94 -8.53 9.97
CA ILE A 3 1.39 -8.21 8.65
C ILE A 3 0.95 -9.52 8.01
N ILE A 4 -0.30 -9.58 7.58
CA ILE A 4 -0.95 -10.78 7.09
C ILE A 4 -1.44 -10.58 5.67
N GLU A 5 -1.19 -11.56 4.80
CA GLU A 5 -1.77 -11.55 3.46
C GLU A 5 -3.21 -12.05 3.53
N ILE A 6 -4.13 -11.30 2.95
CA ILE A 6 -5.55 -11.64 2.90
C ILE A 6 -5.84 -12.27 1.55
N LYS A 7 -6.16 -13.57 1.54
CA LYS A 7 -6.37 -14.31 0.29
C LYS A 7 -7.83 -14.47 -0.08
N GLU A 8 -8.73 -14.32 0.87
CA GLU A 8 -10.16 -14.50 0.65
C GLU A 8 -10.94 -13.40 1.33
N ASN A 9 -12.12 -13.11 0.81
CA ASN A 9 -13.04 -12.14 1.41
C ASN A 9 -12.35 -10.80 1.68
N LYS A 10 -11.66 -10.29 0.68
CA LYS A 10 -10.91 -9.03 0.80
C LYS A 10 -11.82 -7.86 1.14
N LYS A 11 -13.06 -7.90 0.70
CA LYS A 11 -14.01 -6.81 0.96
C LYS A 11 -14.52 -6.78 2.41
N GLN A 12 -14.09 -7.72 3.26
CA GLN A 12 -14.36 -7.57 4.68
C GLN A 12 -13.75 -6.29 5.23
N PHE A 13 -12.75 -5.74 4.54
CA PHE A 13 -12.08 -4.49 4.92
C PHE A 13 -12.56 -3.31 4.09
N LEU A 14 -13.75 -3.40 3.51
CA LEU A 14 -14.28 -2.34 2.65
C LEU A 14 -14.25 -0.95 3.28
N PRO A 15 -14.57 -0.77 4.56
CA PRO A 15 -14.48 0.56 5.17
C PRO A 15 -13.09 1.19 5.06
N LEU A 16 -12.03 0.40 5.20
CA LEU A 16 -10.67 0.90 5.02
C LEU A 16 -10.38 1.19 3.54
N LEU A 17 -10.77 0.26 2.67
CA LEU A 17 -10.54 0.43 1.23
C LEU A 17 -11.18 1.70 0.71
N LEU A 18 -12.35 2.04 1.20
CA LEU A 18 -13.08 3.24 0.76
C LEU A 18 -12.43 4.54 1.23
N LEU A 19 -11.54 4.50 2.21
CA LEU A 19 -10.81 5.69 2.63
C LEU A 19 -9.85 6.17 1.55
N ALA A 20 -9.26 5.25 0.80
CA ALA A 20 -8.30 5.59 -0.23
C ALA A 20 -8.95 5.68 -1.61
N ASP A 21 -10.05 4.97 -1.82
CA ASP A 21 -10.74 4.95 -3.10
C ASP A 21 -12.23 4.99 -2.83
N GLU A 22 -12.83 6.13 -3.04
CA GLU A 22 -14.20 6.43 -2.59
C GLU A 22 -15.30 5.60 -3.22
N GLN A 23 -15.01 4.92 -4.33
CA GLN A 23 -16.03 4.17 -5.07
C GLN A 23 -15.71 2.68 -5.08
N GLU A 24 -16.65 1.90 -4.59
CA GLU A 24 -16.49 0.44 -4.59
C GLU A 24 -16.29 -0.11 -6.00
N SER A 25 -16.93 0.47 -6.99
CA SER A 25 -16.77 0.04 -8.38
C SER A 25 -15.31 0.18 -8.85
N MET A 26 -14.60 1.16 -8.36
CA MET A 26 -13.18 1.33 -8.69
C MET A 26 -12.34 0.28 -7.97
N ILE A 27 -12.68 -0.02 -6.72
CA ILE A 27 -12.00 -1.06 -5.96
C ILE A 27 -12.18 -2.40 -6.65
N ASP A 28 -13.36 -2.68 -7.18
CA ASP A 28 -13.65 -3.93 -7.88
C ASP A 28 -12.74 -4.18 -9.08
N ARG A 29 -12.15 -3.13 -9.64
CA ARG A 29 -11.26 -3.26 -10.79
C ARG A 29 -9.96 -3.97 -10.48
N TYR A 30 -9.53 -3.94 -9.21
CA TYR A 30 -8.22 -4.49 -8.87
C TYR A 30 -8.23 -5.44 -7.68
N ILE A 31 -9.30 -5.47 -6.89
CA ILE A 31 -9.28 -6.21 -5.62
C ILE A 31 -9.03 -7.71 -5.79
N ASP A 32 -9.61 -8.30 -6.83
CA ASP A 32 -9.48 -9.74 -7.05
C ASP A 32 -8.13 -10.13 -7.65
N ARG A 33 -7.58 -9.28 -8.52
CA ARG A 33 -6.29 -9.58 -9.13
C ARG A 33 -5.11 -9.11 -8.28
N GLY A 34 -5.38 -8.28 -7.28
CA GLY A 34 -4.34 -7.74 -6.42
C GLY A 34 -4.02 -8.64 -5.26
N THR A 35 -2.91 -8.35 -4.60
CA THR A 35 -2.54 -9.00 -3.35
C THR A 35 -2.76 -8.01 -2.23
N MET A 36 -3.50 -8.42 -1.21
CA MET A 36 -3.86 -7.55 -0.11
C MET A 36 -3.12 -7.94 1.16
N TYR A 37 -2.59 -6.93 1.84
CA TYR A 37 -1.95 -7.11 3.14
C TYR A 37 -2.63 -6.22 4.17
N VAL A 38 -2.75 -6.72 5.39
CA VAL A 38 -3.23 -5.93 6.51
C VAL A 38 -2.20 -5.95 7.63
N LEU A 39 -2.07 -4.82 8.30
CA LEU A 39 -1.21 -4.70 9.48
C LEU A 39 -2.09 -4.79 10.71
N VAL A 40 -1.75 -5.72 11.59
CA VAL A 40 -2.49 -6.01 12.81
C VAL A 40 -1.65 -5.65 14.02
N ASP A 41 -2.19 -4.81 14.87
CA ASP A 41 -1.54 -4.40 16.13
C ASP A 41 -2.66 -4.11 17.12
N ASN A 42 -3.11 -5.16 17.82
CA ASN A 42 -4.35 -5.12 18.59
C ASN A 42 -5.53 -4.74 17.71
N GLY A 43 -5.74 -5.55 16.66
CA GLY A 43 -6.74 -5.30 15.65
C GLY A 43 -6.14 -4.71 14.39
N VAL A 44 -6.90 -4.70 13.31
CA VAL A 44 -6.43 -4.22 12.01
C VAL A 44 -6.31 -2.70 12.03
N LYS A 45 -5.14 -2.19 11.69
CA LYS A 45 -4.84 -0.75 11.70
C LYS A 45 -4.72 -0.17 10.30
N CYS A 46 -4.25 -0.97 9.35
CA CYS A 46 -3.88 -0.48 8.03
C CYS A 46 -4.02 -1.60 7.02
N GLU A 47 -4.28 -1.27 5.76
CA GLU A 47 -4.32 -2.24 4.67
C GLU A 47 -3.64 -1.66 3.43
N CYS A 48 -3.18 -2.55 2.53
CA CYS A 48 -2.81 -2.12 1.19
C CYS A 48 -3.11 -3.24 0.19
N VAL A 49 -3.31 -2.84 -1.07
CA VAL A 49 -3.50 -3.76 -2.19
C VAL A 49 -2.45 -3.41 -3.24
N VAL A 50 -1.70 -4.42 -3.68
CA VAL A 50 -0.68 -4.24 -4.71
C VAL A 50 -1.02 -5.09 -5.92
N THR A 51 -0.65 -4.60 -7.11
CA THR A 51 -0.87 -5.31 -8.36
C THR A 51 0.39 -5.33 -9.19
N ASP A 52 0.54 -6.39 -9.98
CA ASP A 52 1.60 -6.49 -10.98
C ASP A 52 1.09 -5.80 -12.25
N GLU A 53 1.72 -4.70 -12.63
CA GLU A 53 1.32 -3.94 -13.82
C GLU A 53 2.13 -4.31 -15.06
N GLY A 54 2.98 -5.34 -14.95
CA GLY A 54 3.82 -5.75 -16.06
C GLY A 54 5.11 -4.94 -16.17
N LYS A 55 6.04 -5.42 -16.97
CA LYS A 55 7.30 -4.71 -17.26
C LYS A 55 8.10 -4.35 -16.01
N GLY A 56 7.99 -5.16 -14.98
CA GLY A 56 8.73 -4.92 -13.73
C GLY A 56 8.13 -3.83 -12.86
N ILE A 57 6.86 -3.48 -13.06
CA ILE A 57 6.18 -2.45 -12.29
C ILE A 57 5.21 -3.09 -11.31
N LEU A 58 5.38 -2.79 -10.04
CA LEU A 58 4.42 -3.14 -8.99
C LEU A 58 3.71 -1.87 -8.58
N GLU A 59 2.40 -1.92 -8.49
CA GLU A 59 1.61 -0.73 -8.10
C GLU A 59 0.87 -0.96 -6.80
N ILE A 60 0.92 0.02 -5.91
CA ILE A 60 0.04 0.08 -4.75
C ILE A 60 -1.24 0.77 -5.20
N LYS A 61 -2.31 -0.02 -5.33
CA LYS A 61 -3.60 0.48 -5.79
C LYS A 61 -4.42 1.12 -4.68
N ASN A 62 -4.19 0.67 -3.47
CA ASN A 62 -4.95 1.15 -2.32
C ASN A 62 -4.08 1.02 -1.08
N ILE A 63 -4.06 2.04 -0.26
CA ILE A 63 -3.44 1.96 1.06
C ILE A 63 -4.20 2.90 1.98
N ALA A 64 -4.61 2.40 3.13
CA ALA A 64 -5.37 3.20 4.07
C ALA A 64 -5.11 2.77 5.50
N THR A 65 -5.01 3.74 6.38
CA THR A 65 -4.92 3.56 7.83
C THR A 65 -6.22 4.06 8.45
N ALA A 66 -6.76 3.28 9.39
CA ALA A 66 -7.96 3.70 10.10
C ALA A 66 -7.74 5.10 10.70
N PRO A 67 -8.75 5.99 10.63
CA PRO A 67 -8.55 7.39 10.99
C PRO A 67 -7.98 7.62 12.40
N GLU A 68 -8.41 6.82 13.37
CA GLU A 68 -7.95 6.98 14.74
C GLU A 68 -6.50 6.55 14.94
N TYR A 69 -5.90 5.91 13.95
CA TYR A 69 -4.53 5.40 14.04
C TYR A 69 -3.58 6.07 13.05
N GLN A 70 -4.05 7.06 12.32
CA GLN A 70 -3.20 7.81 11.39
C GLN A 70 -2.15 8.60 12.17
N GLY A 71 -1.01 8.86 11.50
CA GLY A 71 0.07 9.59 12.12
C GLY A 71 0.97 8.77 13.04
N LYS A 72 0.75 7.46 13.10
CA LYS A 72 1.55 6.57 13.96
C LYS A 72 2.54 5.70 13.21
N GLY A 73 2.65 5.90 11.90
CA GLY A 73 3.60 5.17 11.09
C GLY A 73 3.15 3.82 10.58
N TYR A 74 1.90 3.45 10.75
CA TYR A 74 1.42 2.15 10.28
C TYR A 74 1.49 2.03 8.75
N GLY A 75 1.09 3.08 8.04
CA GLY A 75 1.16 3.07 6.59
C GLY A 75 2.59 2.93 6.09
N LYS A 76 3.51 3.67 6.69
CA LYS A 76 4.92 3.58 6.34
C LYS A 76 5.46 2.17 6.59
N THR A 77 5.09 1.57 7.71
CA THR A 77 5.52 0.21 8.05
C THR A 77 5.05 -0.78 7.00
N LEU A 78 3.80 -0.64 6.56
CA LEU A 78 3.24 -1.53 5.56
C LEU A 78 3.92 -1.35 4.20
N ILE A 79 4.22 -0.11 3.83
CA ILE A 79 4.95 0.19 2.60
C ILE A 79 6.36 -0.40 2.64
N ASP A 80 7.05 -0.24 3.77
CA ASP A 80 8.39 -0.81 3.93
C ASP A 80 8.35 -2.33 3.80
N PHE A 81 7.31 -2.96 4.32
CA PHE A 81 7.11 -4.39 4.16
C PHE A 81 6.99 -4.78 2.68
N VAL A 82 6.13 -4.07 1.95
CA VAL A 82 5.92 -4.32 0.52
C VAL A 82 7.23 -4.12 -0.25
N ALA A 83 7.93 -3.04 0.03
CA ALA A 83 9.18 -2.73 -0.63
C ALA A 83 10.22 -3.83 -0.40
N THR A 84 10.32 -4.29 0.83
CA THR A 84 11.29 -5.35 1.17
C THR A 84 10.90 -6.67 0.53
N LYS A 85 9.62 -7.02 0.57
CA LYS A 85 9.13 -8.30 0.06
C LYS A 85 9.33 -8.43 -1.45
N TYR A 86 9.12 -7.36 -2.18
CA TYR A 86 9.14 -7.39 -3.64
C TYR A 86 10.44 -6.87 -4.25
N LYS A 87 11.37 -6.45 -3.43
CA LYS A 87 12.69 -6.06 -3.87
C LYS A 87 13.33 -7.21 -4.67
N GLY A 88 13.85 -6.91 -5.84
CA GLY A 88 14.45 -7.90 -6.71
C GLY A 88 13.48 -8.57 -7.67
N LYS A 89 12.18 -8.46 -7.43
CA LYS A 89 11.17 -9.01 -8.33
C LYS A 89 10.64 -7.95 -9.28
N TYR A 90 10.69 -6.71 -8.87
CA TYR A 90 10.20 -5.58 -9.64
C TYR A 90 11.27 -4.49 -9.63
N SER A 91 11.31 -3.69 -10.68
CA SER A 91 12.26 -2.58 -10.78
C SER A 91 11.66 -1.25 -10.35
N ILE A 92 10.34 -1.13 -10.36
CA ILE A 92 9.66 0.12 -10.04
C ILE A 92 8.49 -0.16 -9.11
N LEU A 93 8.36 0.65 -8.07
CA LEU A 93 7.15 0.72 -7.27
C LEU A 93 6.39 1.98 -7.67
N GLN A 94 5.15 1.81 -8.05
CA GLN A 94 4.28 2.89 -8.44
C GLN A 94 3.15 3.00 -7.42
N VAL A 95 2.79 4.22 -7.07
CA VAL A 95 1.66 4.43 -6.15
C VAL A 95 0.60 5.19 -6.89
N GLY A 96 -0.60 4.61 -6.95
CA GLY A 96 -1.73 5.25 -7.59
C GLY A 96 -2.20 6.42 -6.73
N THR A 97 -2.19 7.61 -7.29
CA THR A 97 -2.62 8.82 -6.60
C THR A 97 -3.59 9.61 -7.46
N GLY A 98 -4.52 8.92 -8.11
CA GLY A 98 -5.42 9.58 -9.05
C GLY A 98 -4.71 9.89 -10.35
N ASP A 99 -4.56 11.17 -10.66
CA ASP A 99 -4.05 11.58 -11.97
C ASP A 99 -2.54 11.46 -12.13
N SER A 100 -1.81 11.47 -11.03
CA SER A 100 -0.35 11.48 -11.07
C SER A 100 0.25 10.42 -10.17
N PRO A 101 0.42 9.20 -10.68
CA PRO A 101 1.04 8.14 -9.87
C PRO A 101 2.47 8.51 -9.50
N LEU A 102 2.81 8.26 -8.24
CA LEU A 102 4.19 8.39 -7.80
C LEU A 102 4.95 7.13 -8.22
N THR A 103 6.08 7.30 -8.89
CA THR A 103 6.93 6.19 -9.33
C THR A 103 8.27 6.29 -8.64
N VAL A 104 8.70 5.16 -8.06
CA VAL A 104 9.98 5.11 -7.35
C VAL A 104 10.70 3.83 -7.73
N PRO A 105 11.98 3.92 -8.12
CA PRO A 105 12.73 2.71 -8.45
C PRO A 105 13.05 1.89 -7.20
N PHE A 106 13.08 0.58 -7.34
CA PHE A 106 13.61 -0.29 -6.30
C PHE A 106 15.13 -0.28 -6.41
N TYR A 107 15.81 -0.08 -5.29
CA TYR A 107 17.26 -0.12 -5.23
C TYR A 107 17.71 -1.44 -4.64
N GLU A 108 18.63 -2.11 -5.34
CA GLU A 108 19.09 -3.43 -4.93
C GLU A 108 19.69 -3.47 -3.53
N LYS A 109 20.49 -2.47 -3.21
CA LYS A 109 21.27 -2.50 -1.97
C LYS A 109 20.56 -1.93 -0.78
N SER A 110 19.72 -0.96 -0.98
CA SER A 110 19.09 -0.25 0.12
C SER A 110 17.58 -0.34 0.10
N GLY A 111 17.02 -1.05 -0.88
CA GLY A 111 15.59 -1.15 -1.03
C GLY A 111 14.96 0.22 -1.06
N PHE A 112 13.94 0.39 -0.29
CA PHE A 112 13.24 1.65 -0.21
C PHE A 112 13.79 2.60 0.82
N ALA A 113 14.78 2.19 1.58
CA ALA A 113 15.28 3.00 2.68
C ALA A 113 15.72 4.39 2.26
N ARG A 114 16.04 4.55 1.00
CA ARG A 114 16.54 5.83 0.49
C ARG A 114 15.46 6.71 -0.08
N SER A 115 14.24 6.26 -0.05
CA SER A 115 13.17 6.95 -0.74
C SER A 115 12.47 7.95 0.15
N HIS A 116 13.12 9.07 0.37
CA HIS A 116 12.52 10.16 1.13
C HIS A 116 11.20 10.60 0.51
N SER A 117 11.12 10.56 -0.83
CA SER A 117 9.91 10.98 -1.51
C SER A 117 8.73 10.07 -1.19
N ILE A 118 8.95 8.76 -1.09
CA ILE A 118 7.88 7.86 -0.69
C ILE A 118 7.47 8.13 0.75
N GLU A 119 8.44 8.23 1.63
CA GLU A 119 8.16 8.49 3.04
C GLU A 119 7.35 9.77 3.22
N ASN A 120 7.77 10.84 2.57
CA ASN A 120 7.06 12.11 2.65
C ASN A 120 5.67 12.02 2.03
N PHE A 121 5.57 11.33 0.89
CA PHE A 121 4.30 11.17 0.21
C PHE A 121 3.28 10.47 1.11
N PHE A 122 3.68 9.39 1.77
CA PHE A 122 2.74 8.63 2.58
C PHE A 122 2.37 9.36 3.85
N ILE A 123 3.28 10.07 4.46
CA ILE A 123 2.97 10.88 5.61
C ILE A 123 1.96 11.94 5.24
N ASP A 124 2.16 12.61 4.11
CA ASP A 124 1.31 13.72 3.70
C ASP A 124 -0.05 13.27 3.17
N ASN A 125 -0.13 12.09 2.56
CA ASN A 125 -1.34 11.67 1.87
C ASN A 125 -2.12 10.54 2.53
N TYR A 126 -1.47 9.75 3.41
CA TYR A 126 -2.12 8.59 4.00
C TYR A 126 -2.03 8.52 5.51
N ASP A 127 -0.90 8.89 6.09
CA ASP A 127 -0.70 8.82 7.53
C ASP A 127 -0.87 10.16 8.21
N HIS A 128 -0.89 11.21 7.46
CA HIS A 128 -1.02 12.56 7.99
C HIS A 128 -2.48 12.98 7.93
N PRO A 129 -3.08 13.34 9.03
CA PRO A 129 -4.48 13.75 9.08
C PRO A 129 -4.80 14.93 8.18
#